data_c3998ea766e46c81d884fb5cada25e30
#
_entry.id   c3998ea766e46c81d884fb5cada25e30
#
_cell.length_a   1.000
_cell.length_b   1.000
_cell.length_c   1.000
_cell.angle_alpha   90.00
_cell.angle_beta   90.00
_cell.angle_gamma   90.00
#
_symmetry.space_group_name_H-M   'P 1'
#
loop_
_entity.id
_entity.type
_entity.pdbx_description
1 polymer ?
#
loop_
_entity_poly.entity_id
_entity_poly.type
_entity_poly.pdbx_seq_one_letter_code
_entity_poly.pdbx_strand_id
1 'polypeptide(L)'
;DEVNMIGSLLAKRAGAKRTIALVNKHSYGQLITTLGIDAVVNPRVITVSSILQHVRRGRIRGIYSVREDFGEVIEAEALETSALVNRSLKESKLPKGVIVGAIVRDEEVIAPRGETVIGKNDSVILFSTYEAIKQVEKMFSVRVDFF
;
A
#
# COMPACT_ATOMS: atom_id res chain seq x y z
N ASP A 1 -13.60 15.08 -15.84
CA ASP A 1 -13.83 14.73 -14.42
C ASP A 1 -15.19 15.22 -13.94
N GLU A 2 -15.53 16.48 -14.19
CA GLU A 2 -16.75 17.13 -13.71
C GLU A 2 -18.01 16.43 -14.21
N VAL A 3 -18.04 16.05 -15.49
CA VAL A 3 -19.15 15.30 -16.10
C VAL A 3 -19.36 13.96 -15.42
N ASN A 4 -18.27 13.22 -15.12
CA ASN A 4 -18.35 11.93 -14.44
C ASN A 4 -18.88 12.09 -13.00
N MET A 5 -18.47 13.13 -12.31
CA MET A 5 -18.94 13.44 -10.97
C MET A 5 -20.45 13.78 -10.99
N ILE A 6 -20.87 14.69 -11.87
CA ILE A 6 -22.28 15.08 -12.01
C ILE A 6 -23.13 13.87 -12.42
N GLY A 7 -22.67 13.08 -13.40
CA GLY A 7 -23.37 11.85 -13.83
C GLY A 7 -23.54 10.85 -12.69
N SER A 8 -22.50 10.65 -11.86
CA SER A 8 -22.57 9.77 -10.68
C SER A 8 -23.57 10.29 -9.63
N LEU A 9 -23.63 11.60 -9.41
CA LEU A 9 -24.60 12.22 -8.49
C LEU A 9 -26.03 12.09 -8.99
N LEU A 10 -26.24 12.31 -10.29
CA LEU A 10 -27.56 12.15 -10.91
C LEU A 10 -28.03 10.69 -10.83
N ALA A 11 -27.15 9.75 -11.11
CA ALA A 11 -27.44 8.32 -10.94
C ALA A 11 -27.83 7.98 -9.48
N LYS A 12 -27.12 8.55 -8.51
CA LYS A 12 -27.46 8.36 -7.09
C LYS A 12 -28.83 8.93 -6.76
N ARG A 13 -29.15 10.12 -7.26
CA ARG A 13 -30.49 10.74 -7.10
C ARG A 13 -31.59 9.93 -7.79
N ALA A 14 -31.27 9.26 -8.89
CA ALA A 14 -32.19 8.37 -9.60
C ALA A 14 -32.37 6.98 -8.91
N GLY A 15 -31.71 6.75 -7.78
CA GLY A 15 -31.88 5.53 -6.98
C GLY A 15 -30.78 4.48 -7.18
N ALA A 16 -29.66 4.82 -7.82
CA ALA A 16 -28.52 3.90 -7.88
C ALA A 16 -27.99 3.62 -6.46
N LYS A 17 -27.89 2.33 -6.12
CA LYS A 17 -27.40 1.92 -4.80
C LYS A 17 -25.92 2.23 -4.58
N ARG A 18 -25.14 2.18 -5.66
CA ARG A 18 -23.70 2.42 -5.63
C ARG A 18 -23.25 3.14 -6.91
N THR A 19 -22.38 4.13 -6.76
CA THR A 19 -21.81 4.90 -7.87
C THR A 19 -20.28 4.89 -7.78
N ILE A 20 -19.65 4.75 -8.93
CA ILE A 20 -18.19 4.80 -9.07
C ILE A 20 -17.87 5.85 -10.14
N ALA A 21 -17.07 6.85 -9.80
CA ALA A 21 -16.65 7.90 -10.73
C ALA A 21 -15.18 7.70 -11.14
N LEU A 22 -14.89 7.82 -12.43
CA LEU A 22 -13.53 7.93 -12.93
C LEU A 22 -13.12 9.41 -12.89
N VAL A 23 -12.03 9.72 -12.16
CA VAL A 23 -11.53 11.09 -11.96
C VAL A 23 -10.02 11.12 -12.07
N ASN A 24 -9.50 11.96 -12.95
CA ASN A 24 -8.06 12.09 -13.20
C ASN A 24 -7.39 13.15 -12.31
N LYS A 25 -8.12 14.20 -11.93
CA LYS A 25 -7.60 15.28 -11.10
C LYS A 25 -7.67 14.90 -9.63
N HIS A 26 -6.52 14.90 -8.98
CA HIS A 26 -6.39 14.54 -7.55
C HIS A 26 -7.13 15.50 -6.62
N SER A 27 -7.18 16.79 -6.97
CA SER A 27 -7.84 17.83 -6.19
C SER A 27 -9.32 17.56 -5.88
N TYR A 28 -9.97 16.69 -6.65
CA TYR A 28 -11.38 16.33 -6.43
C TYR A 28 -11.60 15.21 -5.41
N GLY A 29 -10.54 14.50 -4.97
CA GLY A 29 -10.67 13.35 -4.10
C GLY A 29 -11.44 13.60 -2.80
N GLN A 30 -11.15 14.70 -2.11
CA GLN A 30 -11.86 15.08 -0.87
C GLN A 30 -13.29 15.57 -1.14
N LEU A 31 -13.49 16.31 -2.23
CA LEU A 31 -14.80 16.85 -2.61
C LEU A 31 -15.78 15.71 -2.93
N ILE A 32 -15.31 14.69 -3.64
CA ILE A 32 -16.14 13.57 -4.10
C ILE A 32 -16.73 12.79 -2.94
N THR A 33 -15.95 12.56 -1.89
CA THR A 33 -16.41 11.86 -0.68
C THR A 33 -17.53 12.64 0.02
N THR A 34 -17.43 13.96 0.08
CA THR A 34 -18.47 14.83 0.66
C THR A 34 -19.74 14.90 -0.20
N LEU A 35 -19.62 14.72 -1.51
CA LEU A 35 -20.75 14.73 -2.43
C LEU A 35 -21.56 13.42 -2.43
N GLY A 36 -21.13 12.37 -1.72
CA GLY A 36 -21.87 11.11 -1.60
C GLY A 36 -21.66 10.13 -2.76
N ILE A 37 -20.59 10.28 -3.54
CA ILE A 37 -20.14 9.27 -4.50
C ILE A 37 -19.40 8.17 -3.74
N ASP A 38 -19.77 6.92 -3.96
CA ASP A 38 -19.33 5.80 -3.11
C ASP A 38 -17.87 5.38 -3.36
N ALA A 39 -17.39 5.54 -4.59
CA ALA A 39 -16.00 5.22 -4.92
C ALA A 39 -15.49 6.07 -6.09
N VAL A 40 -14.18 6.29 -6.11
CA VAL A 40 -13.47 6.99 -7.18
C VAL A 40 -12.36 6.11 -7.72
N VAL A 41 -12.23 6.07 -9.03
CA VAL A 41 -11.11 5.41 -9.72
C VAL A 41 -10.26 6.49 -10.38
N ASN A 42 -8.98 6.52 -10.03
CA ASN A 42 -7.98 7.36 -10.70
C ASN A 42 -7.02 6.48 -11.51
N PRO A 43 -7.14 6.43 -12.85
CA PRO A 43 -6.31 5.57 -13.67
C PRO A 43 -4.82 5.90 -13.59
N ARG A 44 -4.49 7.18 -13.42
CA ARG A 44 -3.09 7.63 -13.29
C ARG A 44 -2.43 7.05 -12.06
N VAL A 45 -3.09 7.09 -10.91
CA VAL A 45 -2.58 6.52 -9.65
C VAL A 45 -2.40 5.01 -9.78
N ILE A 46 -3.38 4.32 -10.37
CA ILE A 46 -3.32 2.86 -10.60
C ILE A 46 -2.14 2.51 -11.52
N THR A 47 -1.98 3.24 -12.63
CA THR A 47 -0.88 3.01 -13.57
C THR A 47 0.48 3.23 -12.92
N VAL A 48 0.66 4.32 -12.16
CA VAL A 48 1.91 4.60 -11.45
C VAL A 48 2.21 3.49 -10.44
N SER A 49 1.22 3.06 -9.65
CA SER A 49 1.38 1.97 -8.69
C SER A 49 1.80 0.67 -9.37
N SER A 50 1.18 0.33 -10.51
CA SER A 50 1.54 -0.86 -11.29
C SER A 50 2.96 -0.79 -11.83
N ILE A 51 3.40 0.36 -12.35
CA ILE A 51 4.77 0.56 -12.84
C ILE A 51 5.77 0.43 -11.68
N LEU A 52 5.50 1.08 -10.56
CA LEU A 52 6.39 1.06 -9.39
C LEU A 52 6.58 -0.36 -8.84
N GLN A 53 5.55 -1.19 -8.88
CA GLN A 53 5.63 -2.60 -8.49
C GLN A 53 6.69 -3.37 -9.29
N HIS A 54 6.88 -3.05 -10.58
CA HIS A 54 7.86 -3.71 -11.46
C HIS A 54 9.25 -3.10 -11.38
N VAL A 55 9.38 -1.83 -11.01
CA VAL A 55 10.65 -1.09 -11.00
C VAL A 55 11.36 -1.19 -9.66
N ARG A 56 10.63 -1.34 -8.55
CA ARG A 56 11.22 -1.37 -7.21
C ARG A 56 12.00 -2.65 -6.96
N ARG A 57 13.12 -2.47 -6.27
CA ARG A 57 14.00 -3.58 -5.86
C ARG A 57 13.38 -4.35 -4.69
N GLY A 58 13.55 -5.68 -4.72
CA GLY A 58 13.03 -6.57 -3.70
C GLY A 58 11.79 -7.34 -4.18
N ARG A 59 11.28 -8.25 -3.35
CA ARG A 59 10.03 -8.98 -3.65
C ARG A 59 8.81 -8.19 -3.19
N ILE A 60 8.63 -7.01 -3.77
CA ILE A 60 7.43 -6.20 -3.55
C ILE A 60 6.33 -6.73 -4.45
N ARG A 61 5.25 -7.20 -3.85
CA ARG A 61 4.10 -7.78 -4.54
C ARG A 61 3.01 -6.76 -4.85
N GLY A 62 2.88 -5.74 -4.01
CA GLY A 62 1.86 -4.71 -4.17
C GLY A 62 2.31 -3.36 -3.61
N ILE A 63 1.86 -2.28 -4.26
CA ILE A 63 2.08 -0.91 -3.81
C ILE A 63 0.77 -0.17 -4.00
N TYR A 64 0.27 0.42 -2.91
CA TYR A 64 -0.98 1.16 -2.89
C TYR A 64 -0.76 2.54 -2.27
N SER A 65 -0.83 3.59 -3.07
CA SER A 65 -0.73 4.96 -2.56
C SER A 65 -1.94 5.29 -1.68
N VAL A 66 -1.70 5.78 -0.47
CA VAL A 66 -2.77 6.12 0.48
C VAL A 66 -3.24 7.55 0.28
N ARG A 67 -2.35 8.46 -0.01
CA ARG A 67 -2.54 9.86 -0.42
C ARG A 67 -1.26 10.32 -1.08
N GLU A 68 -1.34 11.26 -2.03
CA GLU A 68 -0.16 11.73 -2.77
C GLU A 68 0.96 12.26 -1.86
N ASP A 69 0.61 12.83 -0.70
CA ASP A 69 1.58 13.46 0.21
C ASP A 69 1.84 12.68 1.50
N PHE A 70 1.24 11.50 1.68
CA PHE A 70 1.31 10.82 2.97
C PHE A 70 2.19 9.58 2.96
N GLY A 71 2.02 8.68 2.01
CA GLY A 71 2.80 7.45 1.93
C GLY A 71 2.10 6.33 1.18
N GLU A 72 2.64 5.14 1.30
CA GLU A 72 2.22 3.97 0.57
C GLU A 72 2.01 2.77 1.50
N VAL A 73 1.02 1.95 1.18
CA VAL A 73 0.92 0.58 1.70
C VAL A 73 1.68 -0.32 0.75
N ILE A 74 2.62 -1.06 1.29
CA ILE A 74 3.51 -1.95 0.55
C ILE A 74 3.26 -3.37 1.03
N GLU A 75 3.04 -4.28 0.10
CA GLU A 75 3.07 -5.72 0.33
C GLU A 75 4.41 -6.27 -0.14
N ALA A 76 5.18 -6.85 0.76
CA ALA A 76 6.50 -7.41 0.46
C ALA A 76 6.69 -8.80 1.05
N GLU A 77 7.29 -9.69 0.27
CA GLU A 77 7.65 -11.05 0.72
C GLU A 77 8.96 -11.03 1.51
N ALA A 78 8.93 -11.58 2.71
CA ALA A 78 10.10 -11.72 3.57
C ALA A 78 10.94 -12.91 3.12
N LEU A 79 12.09 -12.63 2.51
CA LEU A 79 13.07 -13.65 2.13
C LEU A 79 13.94 -14.02 3.33
N GLU A 80 14.55 -15.21 3.29
CA GLU A 80 15.49 -15.66 4.31
C GLU A 80 16.63 -14.67 4.59
N THR A 81 17.03 -13.93 3.54
CA THR A 81 18.06 -12.88 3.60
C THR A 81 17.55 -11.52 4.05
N SER A 82 16.22 -11.36 4.23
CA SER A 82 15.64 -10.10 4.67
C SER A 82 16.05 -9.78 6.11
N ALA A 83 16.34 -8.51 6.37
CA ALA A 83 16.80 -8.06 7.68
C ALA A 83 15.77 -8.25 8.81
N LEU A 84 14.51 -8.46 8.44
CA LEU A 84 13.36 -8.62 9.36
C LEU A 84 13.12 -10.07 9.78
N VAL A 85 13.62 -11.05 9.03
CA VAL A 85 13.34 -12.47 9.29
C VAL A 85 14.05 -12.94 10.55
N ASN A 86 13.37 -13.82 11.33
CA ASN A 86 13.83 -14.38 12.58
C ASN A 86 14.09 -13.35 13.70
N ARG A 87 13.47 -12.18 13.61
CA ARG A 87 13.51 -11.15 14.66
C ARG A 87 12.09 -10.71 14.99
N SER A 88 11.86 -10.36 16.25
CA SER A 88 10.63 -9.72 16.64
C SER A 88 10.54 -8.31 16.04
N LEU A 89 9.33 -7.82 15.82
CA LEU A 89 9.13 -6.45 15.29
C LEU A 89 9.77 -5.38 16.20
N LYS A 90 9.75 -5.59 17.50
CA LYS A 90 10.40 -4.74 18.50
C LYS A 90 11.91 -4.65 18.31
N GLU A 91 12.55 -5.76 17.97
CA GLU A 91 14.01 -5.85 17.74
C GLU A 91 14.40 -5.42 16.34
N SER A 92 13.47 -5.42 15.41
CA SER A 92 13.72 -5.12 13.99
C SER A 92 14.04 -3.66 13.70
N LYS A 93 13.91 -2.77 14.70
CA LYS A 93 14.20 -1.32 14.61
C LYS A 93 13.64 -0.71 13.32
N LEU A 94 12.32 -0.83 13.14
CA LEU A 94 11.65 -0.25 11.99
C LEU A 94 11.97 1.25 11.84
N PRO A 95 12.19 1.76 10.62
CA PRO A 95 12.42 3.17 10.38
C PRO A 95 11.23 4.02 10.86
N LYS A 96 11.49 5.27 11.21
CA LYS A 96 10.42 6.23 11.49
C LYS A 96 9.51 6.34 10.26
N GLY A 97 8.20 6.37 10.48
CA GLY A 97 7.21 6.43 9.41
C GLY A 97 6.88 5.07 8.78
N VAL A 98 7.34 3.96 9.35
CA VAL A 98 7.00 2.60 8.93
C VAL A 98 6.18 1.91 10.01
N ILE A 99 5.05 1.33 9.62
CA ILE A 99 4.16 0.56 10.49
C ILE A 99 3.82 -0.76 9.78
N VAL A 100 4.06 -1.90 10.43
CA VAL A 100 3.57 -3.18 9.95
C VAL A 100 2.12 -3.33 10.35
N GLY A 101 1.23 -3.43 9.37
CA GLY A 101 -0.21 -3.52 9.55
C GLY A 101 -0.73 -4.95 9.63
N ALA A 102 -0.14 -5.87 8.84
CA ALA A 102 -0.52 -7.27 8.83
C ALA A 102 0.64 -8.15 8.35
N ILE A 103 0.62 -9.42 8.72
CA ILE A 103 1.50 -10.46 8.19
C ILE A 103 0.60 -11.58 7.70
N VAL A 104 0.81 -12.06 6.49
CA VAL A 104 0.12 -13.22 5.95
C VAL A 104 1.10 -14.39 5.90
N ARG A 105 0.74 -15.47 6.61
CA ARG A 105 1.50 -16.71 6.70
C ARG A 105 0.57 -17.88 6.42
N ASP A 106 0.88 -18.71 5.44
CA ASP A 106 0.10 -19.91 5.10
C ASP A 106 -1.41 -19.60 4.97
N GLU A 107 -1.73 -18.49 4.26
CA GLU A 107 -3.08 -17.94 4.05
C GLU A 107 -3.76 -17.37 5.33
N GLU A 108 -3.14 -17.43 6.48
CA GLU A 108 -3.65 -16.81 7.71
C GLU A 108 -3.15 -15.38 7.88
N VAL A 109 -4.06 -14.48 8.28
CA VAL A 109 -3.74 -13.08 8.57
C VAL A 109 -3.42 -12.92 10.06
N ILE A 110 -2.19 -12.50 10.34
CA ILE A 110 -1.69 -12.25 11.69
C ILE A 110 -1.70 -10.75 11.94
N ALA A 111 -2.40 -10.30 12.99
CA ALA A 111 -2.30 -8.94 13.49
C ALA A 111 -0.96 -8.80 14.27
N PRO A 112 0.00 -7.98 13.79
CA PRO A 112 1.33 -7.96 14.37
C PRO A 112 1.34 -7.22 15.72
N ARG A 113 2.18 -7.72 16.63
CA ARG A 113 2.52 -7.09 17.91
C ARG A 113 4.04 -6.96 18.02
N GLY A 114 4.53 -6.25 19.01
CA GLY A 114 5.98 -6.06 19.20
C GLY A 114 6.77 -7.38 19.26
N GLU A 115 6.19 -8.41 19.84
CA GLU A 115 6.80 -9.74 19.99
C GLU A 115 6.61 -10.64 18.75
N THR A 116 5.84 -10.21 17.76
CA THR A 116 5.59 -10.99 16.54
C THR A 116 6.89 -11.14 15.75
N VAL A 117 7.25 -12.36 15.43
CA VAL A 117 8.43 -12.71 14.63
C VAL A 117 8.01 -12.91 13.18
N ILE A 118 8.67 -12.22 12.25
CA ILE A 118 8.49 -12.42 10.82
C ILE A 118 9.28 -13.67 10.39
N GLY A 119 8.57 -14.59 9.74
CA GLY A 119 9.15 -15.80 9.17
C GLY A 119 9.57 -15.63 7.71
N LYS A 120 10.32 -16.60 7.21
CA LYS A 120 10.61 -16.73 5.78
C LYS A 120 9.33 -16.96 5.00
N ASN A 121 9.20 -16.33 3.85
CA ASN A 121 8.04 -16.36 2.94
C ASN A 121 6.76 -15.71 3.49
N ASP A 122 6.81 -15.09 4.66
CA ASP A 122 5.69 -14.26 5.10
C ASP A 122 5.45 -13.12 4.11
N SER A 123 4.19 -12.85 3.76
CA SER A 123 3.81 -11.61 3.10
C SER A 123 3.56 -10.54 4.16
N VAL A 124 4.39 -9.51 4.16
CA VAL A 124 4.34 -8.42 5.13
C VAL A 124 3.66 -7.21 4.50
N ILE A 125 2.55 -6.80 5.08
CA ILE A 125 1.81 -5.61 4.66
C ILE A 125 2.17 -4.49 5.61
N LEU A 126 2.81 -3.45 5.09
CA LEU A 126 3.26 -2.32 5.87
C LEU A 126 2.87 -0.99 5.23
N PHE A 127 2.66 0.01 6.07
CA PHE A 127 2.59 1.41 5.66
C PHE A 127 3.98 2.03 5.75
N SER A 128 4.35 2.85 4.77
CA SER A 128 5.58 3.64 4.77
C SER A 128 5.33 5.06 4.30
N THR A 129 5.87 6.03 5.02
CA THR A 129 5.98 7.40 4.48
C THR A 129 6.94 7.41 3.30
N TYR A 130 6.80 8.38 2.38
CA TYR A 130 7.68 8.49 1.20
C TYR A 130 9.17 8.59 1.56
N GLU A 131 9.49 9.24 2.68
CA GLU A 131 10.86 9.40 3.18
C GLU A 131 11.51 8.07 3.58
N ALA A 132 10.70 7.12 4.08
CA ALA A 132 11.16 5.84 4.59
C ALA A 132 11.21 4.72 3.53
N ILE A 133 10.63 4.92 2.35
CA ILE A 133 10.50 3.89 1.30
C ILE A 133 11.85 3.24 0.94
N LYS A 134 12.89 4.05 0.72
CA LYS A 134 14.24 3.51 0.38
C LYS A 134 14.79 2.60 1.48
N GLN A 135 14.45 2.85 2.74
CA GLN A 135 14.88 2.01 3.84
C GLN A 135 14.07 0.71 3.87
N VAL A 136 12.77 0.77 3.61
CA VAL A 136 11.92 -0.40 3.46
C VAL A 136 12.40 -1.30 2.33
N GLU A 137 12.70 -0.76 1.16
CA GLU A 137 13.24 -1.52 0.03
C GLU A 137 14.52 -2.29 0.41
N LYS A 138 15.43 -1.65 1.17
CA LYS A 138 16.64 -2.31 1.66
C LYS A 138 16.35 -3.43 2.65
N MET A 139 15.30 -3.32 3.46
CA MET A 139 14.94 -4.35 4.44
C MET A 139 14.43 -5.63 3.77
N PHE A 140 13.80 -5.51 2.60
CA PHE A 140 13.29 -6.63 1.80
C PHE A 140 14.17 -6.99 0.60
N SER A 141 15.29 -6.28 0.38
CA SER A 141 16.22 -6.60 -0.70
C SER A 141 17.01 -7.87 -0.38
N VAL A 142 17.35 -8.62 -1.44
CA VAL A 142 18.27 -9.75 -1.35
C VAL A 142 19.65 -9.20 -0.98
N ARG A 143 20.21 -9.62 0.14
CA ARG A 143 21.63 -9.43 0.41
C ARG A 143 22.39 -10.37 -0.50
N VAL A 144 23.01 -9.84 -1.52
CA VAL A 144 24.03 -10.57 -2.28
C VAL A 144 25.32 -10.41 -1.48
N ASP A 145 25.60 -11.37 -0.61
CA ASP A 145 26.92 -11.46 0.00
C ASP A 145 27.86 -11.86 -1.13
N PHE A 146 28.55 -10.90 -1.70
CA PHE A 146 29.70 -11.18 -2.56
C PHE A 146 30.81 -11.69 -1.66
N PHE A 147 31.32 -12.86 -2.02
CA PHE A 147 32.52 -13.51 -1.50
C PHE A 147 33.72 -12.55 -1.46
#